data_9faf3855bf36208a318c7b9f0b9acbc8
#
_entry.id   9faf3855bf36208a318c7b9f0b9acbc8
#
_cell.length_a   1.000
_cell.length_b   1.000
_cell.length_c   1.000
_cell.angle_alpha   90.00
_cell.angle_beta   90.00
_cell.angle_gamma   90.00
#
_symmetry.space_group_name_H-M   'P 1'
#
loop_
_entity.id
_entity.type
_entity.pdbx_description
1 polymer ?
#
loop_
_entity_poly.entity_id
_entity_poly.type
_entity_poly.pdbx_seq_one_letter_code
_entity_poly.pdbx_strand_id
1 'polypeptide(L)'
;MADTKEYLDRKNFYEKFLTVYGKNPVLEALKNPDIIFHKIHIAETKKITDFNKTIIKVAEERGIEVITHTRKSLSRISKNINQDQGIAADLYFDNYRLFPDFINSMPKNNFTLIALDGITNPQNLGMIIRSVTASPCYGILLPNKGNAALSPLVIKASAGTLFKSTLIKCNSLEEAIPRLRDKGVLTCALSGAGETSISEFKIESPVVYVLGNETTGVSKSVSNLCTHQIKIPMSGGVESLNVSVVAALLAFNTCF
;
A
#
# COMPACT_ATOMS: atom_id res chain seq x y z
N MET A 1 1.28 14.48 26.88
CA MET A 1 0.73 13.36 27.67
C MET A 1 1.21 12.10 27.01
N ALA A 2 1.93 11.23 27.72
CA ALA A 2 2.35 9.94 27.17
C ALA A 2 1.12 9.03 27.07
N ASP A 3 0.94 8.39 25.91
CA ASP A 3 -0.14 7.44 25.71
C ASP A 3 -0.01 6.28 26.71
N THR A 4 -1.12 5.86 27.32
CA THR A 4 -1.12 4.74 28.25
C THR A 4 -0.74 3.44 27.52
N LYS A 5 -0.09 2.50 28.22
CA LYS A 5 0.29 1.19 27.67
C LYS A 5 -0.92 0.48 27.04
N GLU A 6 -2.08 0.55 27.69
CA GLU A 6 -3.34 -0.02 27.20
C GLU A 6 -3.82 0.62 25.88
N TYR A 7 -3.62 1.93 25.73
CA TYR A 7 -3.94 2.64 24.47
C TYR A 7 -2.99 2.23 23.35
N LEU A 8 -1.69 2.08 23.64
CA LEU A 8 -0.69 1.64 22.66
C LEU A 8 -0.94 0.18 22.23
N ASP A 9 -1.27 -0.70 23.18
CA ASP A 9 -1.57 -2.11 22.90
C ASP A 9 -2.84 -2.23 22.04
N ARG A 10 -3.88 -1.45 22.33
CA ARG A 10 -5.08 -1.35 21.47
C ARG A 10 -4.78 -0.79 20.09
N LYS A 11 -4.00 0.26 20.01
CA LYS A 11 -3.61 0.86 18.74
C LYS A 11 -2.83 -0.15 17.88
N ASN A 12 -1.83 -0.81 18.45
CA ASN A 12 -1.03 -1.84 17.78
C ASN A 12 -1.89 -3.05 17.34
N PHE A 13 -2.90 -3.40 18.13
CA PHE A 13 -3.83 -4.47 17.77
C PHE A 13 -4.66 -4.07 16.52
N TYR A 14 -5.22 -2.85 16.50
CA TYR A 14 -6.00 -2.39 15.37
C TYR A 14 -5.17 -2.05 14.13
N GLU A 15 -3.87 -1.77 14.28
CA GLU A 15 -2.96 -1.56 13.14
C GLU A 15 -2.68 -2.83 12.33
N LYS A 16 -3.00 -4.01 12.88
CA LYS A 16 -2.92 -5.31 12.18
C LYS A 16 -4.08 -5.55 11.22
N PHE A 17 -5.09 -4.70 11.24
CA PHE A 17 -6.27 -4.88 10.40
C PHE A 17 -6.36 -3.85 9.30
N LEU A 18 -6.73 -4.32 8.13
CA LEU A 18 -7.20 -3.49 7.04
C LEU A 18 -8.73 -3.52 7.03
N THR A 19 -9.36 -2.40 7.37
CA THR A 19 -10.82 -2.29 7.27
C THR A 19 -11.22 -2.02 5.83
N VAL A 20 -11.91 -2.96 5.23
CA VAL A 20 -12.53 -2.86 3.91
C VAL A 20 -14.01 -2.59 4.06
N TYR A 21 -14.60 -1.75 3.21
CA TYR A 21 -16.01 -1.42 3.27
C TYR A 21 -16.66 -1.37 1.88
N GLY A 22 -17.98 -1.55 1.85
CA GLY A 22 -18.79 -1.62 0.64
C GLY A 22 -19.04 -3.06 0.17
N LYS A 23 -20.19 -3.26 -0.48
CA LYS A 23 -20.69 -4.60 -0.83
C LYS A 23 -19.73 -5.39 -1.71
N ASN A 24 -19.32 -4.81 -2.82
CA ASN A 24 -18.45 -5.51 -3.78
C ASN A 24 -17.05 -5.81 -3.22
N PRO A 25 -16.36 -4.86 -2.57
CA PRO A 25 -15.04 -5.14 -1.99
C PRO A 25 -15.05 -6.21 -0.90
N VAL A 26 -16.06 -6.21 -0.02
CA VAL A 26 -16.19 -7.25 1.01
C VAL A 26 -16.47 -8.60 0.37
N LEU A 27 -17.35 -8.65 -0.67
CA LEU A 27 -17.63 -9.89 -1.39
C LEU A 27 -16.41 -10.40 -2.17
N GLU A 28 -15.65 -9.52 -2.81
CA GLU A 28 -14.40 -9.90 -3.49
C GLU A 28 -13.36 -10.45 -2.51
N ALA A 29 -13.22 -9.79 -1.33
CA ALA A 29 -12.36 -10.31 -0.27
C ALA A 29 -12.82 -11.70 0.21
N LEU A 30 -14.13 -11.90 0.39
CA LEU A 30 -14.69 -13.19 0.80
C LEU A 30 -14.47 -14.33 -0.21
N LYS A 31 -14.41 -14.02 -1.49
CA LYS A 31 -14.14 -15.00 -2.56
C LYS A 31 -12.67 -15.45 -2.59
N ASN A 32 -11.76 -14.69 -1.99
CA ASN A 32 -10.36 -15.06 -1.94
C ASN A 32 -10.08 -15.89 -0.68
N PRO A 33 -9.73 -17.19 -0.80
CA PRO A 33 -9.48 -18.06 0.34
C PRO A 33 -8.23 -17.66 1.16
N ASP A 34 -7.27 -16.97 0.52
CA ASP A 34 -6.02 -16.54 1.16
C ASP A 34 -6.21 -15.34 2.11
N ILE A 35 -7.37 -14.67 2.04
CA ILE A 35 -7.66 -13.53 2.91
C ILE A 35 -8.22 -14.00 4.24
N ILE A 36 -7.53 -13.67 5.32
CA ILE A 36 -7.96 -13.98 6.68
C ILE A 36 -8.81 -12.83 7.21
N PHE A 37 -10.04 -13.13 7.56
CA PHE A 37 -10.95 -12.17 8.17
C PHE A 37 -10.85 -12.23 9.69
N HIS A 38 -10.83 -11.05 10.32
CA HIS A 38 -11.05 -10.94 11.74
C HIS A 38 -12.55 -10.92 12.03
N LYS A 39 -13.29 -10.00 11.39
CA LYS A 39 -14.74 -9.82 11.58
C LYS A 39 -15.39 -9.20 10.36
N ILE A 40 -16.69 -9.46 10.21
CA ILE A 40 -17.56 -8.72 9.29
C ILE A 40 -18.57 -7.91 10.09
N HIS A 41 -18.76 -6.67 9.71
CA HIS A 41 -19.66 -5.71 10.35
C HIS A 41 -20.79 -5.37 9.39
N ILE A 42 -22.04 -5.55 9.81
CA ILE A 42 -23.23 -5.31 9.00
C ILE A 42 -24.13 -4.29 9.75
N ALA A 43 -24.69 -3.32 9.03
CA ALA A 43 -25.67 -2.42 9.59
C ALA A 43 -27.00 -3.12 9.82
N GLU A 44 -27.68 -2.81 10.93
CA GLU A 44 -29.06 -3.21 11.18
C GLU A 44 -29.97 -2.75 10.03
N THR A 45 -30.81 -3.64 9.54
CA THR A 45 -31.81 -3.36 8.52
C THR A 45 -33.16 -3.93 8.94
N LYS A 46 -34.24 -3.22 8.57
CA LYS A 46 -35.62 -3.70 8.87
C LYS A 46 -35.94 -5.03 8.19
N LYS A 47 -35.29 -5.33 7.06
CA LYS A 47 -35.39 -6.61 6.35
C LYS A 47 -34.00 -7.05 5.94
N ILE A 48 -33.66 -8.31 6.21
CA ILE A 48 -32.40 -8.92 5.75
C ILE A 48 -32.46 -8.99 4.23
N THR A 49 -31.52 -8.32 3.56
CA THR A 49 -31.41 -8.36 2.11
C THR A 49 -30.79 -9.68 1.65
N ASP A 50 -31.03 -10.09 0.41
CA ASP A 50 -30.43 -11.32 -0.13
C ASP A 50 -28.92 -11.23 -0.17
N PHE A 51 -28.36 -10.03 -0.36
CA PHE A 51 -26.94 -9.78 -0.22
C PHE A 51 -26.44 -10.13 1.20
N ASN A 52 -27.11 -9.64 2.24
CA ASN A 52 -26.71 -9.93 3.62
C ASN A 52 -26.82 -11.42 3.94
N LYS A 53 -27.86 -12.13 3.41
CA LYS A 53 -27.97 -13.58 3.56
C LYS A 53 -26.77 -14.31 2.93
N THR A 54 -26.37 -13.88 1.72
CA THR A 54 -25.19 -14.45 1.03
C THR A 54 -23.91 -14.23 1.83
N ILE A 55 -23.69 -13.02 2.35
CA ILE A 55 -22.52 -12.70 3.17
C ILE A 55 -22.49 -13.54 4.45
N ILE A 56 -23.63 -13.63 5.17
CA ILE A 56 -23.73 -14.41 6.41
C ILE A 56 -23.43 -15.89 6.14
N LYS A 57 -24.03 -16.44 5.09
CA LYS A 57 -23.79 -17.84 4.70
C LYS A 57 -22.32 -18.14 4.43
N VAL A 58 -21.68 -17.30 3.61
CA VAL A 58 -20.24 -17.49 3.29
C VAL A 58 -19.37 -17.26 4.52
N ALA A 59 -19.74 -16.32 5.40
CA ALA A 59 -19.03 -16.09 6.64
C ALA A 59 -19.12 -17.29 7.58
N GLU A 60 -20.31 -17.90 7.73
CA GLU A 60 -20.53 -19.12 8.51
C GLU A 60 -19.68 -20.30 7.96
N GLU A 61 -19.70 -20.52 6.63
CA GLU A 61 -18.92 -21.55 5.96
C GLU A 61 -17.40 -21.38 6.20
N ARG A 62 -16.94 -20.13 6.40
CA ARG A 62 -15.53 -19.80 6.65
C ARG A 62 -15.20 -19.58 8.13
N GLY A 63 -16.16 -19.74 9.04
CA GLY A 63 -15.96 -19.52 10.48
C GLY A 63 -15.65 -18.06 10.85
N ILE A 64 -16.17 -17.09 10.07
CA ILE A 64 -15.94 -15.66 10.27
C ILE A 64 -17.05 -15.08 11.15
N GLU A 65 -16.69 -14.39 12.21
CA GLU A 65 -17.64 -13.68 13.09
C GLU A 65 -18.32 -12.53 12.34
N VAL A 66 -19.68 -12.48 12.40
CA VAL A 66 -20.49 -11.38 11.85
C VAL A 66 -21.13 -10.61 12.99
N ILE A 67 -20.88 -9.31 13.06
CA ILE A 67 -21.42 -8.41 14.09
C ILE A 67 -22.39 -7.41 13.47
N THR A 68 -23.58 -7.32 14.05
CA THR A 68 -24.58 -6.34 13.63
C THR A 68 -24.41 -5.04 14.42
N HIS A 69 -24.48 -3.90 13.73
CA HIS A 69 -24.27 -2.57 14.28
C HIS A 69 -25.40 -1.62 13.89
N THR A 70 -25.65 -0.61 14.73
CA THR A 70 -26.41 0.55 14.26
C THR A 70 -25.66 1.24 13.11
N ARG A 71 -26.38 1.92 12.21
CA ARG A 71 -25.78 2.66 11.09
C ARG A 71 -24.66 3.61 11.54
N LYS A 72 -24.88 4.31 12.66
CA LYS A 72 -23.90 5.24 13.26
C LYS A 72 -22.64 4.52 13.76
N SER A 73 -22.78 3.35 14.36
CA SER A 73 -21.65 2.57 14.85
C SER A 73 -20.84 2.01 13.70
N LEU A 74 -21.47 1.48 12.65
CA LEU A 74 -20.79 0.99 11.46
C LEU A 74 -19.99 2.10 10.76
N SER A 75 -20.55 3.31 10.66
CA SER A 75 -19.86 4.44 10.02
C SER A 75 -18.58 4.87 10.74
N ARG A 76 -18.46 4.59 12.03
CA ARG A 76 -17.21 4.82 12.80
C ARG A 76 -16.15 3.79 12.45
N ILE A 77 -16.55 2.56 12.14
CA ILE A 77 -15.67 1.46 11.72
C ILE A 77 -15.19 1.71 10.30
N SER A 78 -16.12 1.92 9.35
CA SER A 78 -15.81 2.17 7.95
C SER A 78 -15.11 3.51 7.70
N LYS A 79 -15.28 4.48 8.60
CA LYS A 79 -14.87 5.89 8.46
C LYS A 79 -15.43 6.56 7.19
N ASN A 80 -16.47 5.95 6.58
CA ASN A 80 -17.07 6.46 5.34
C ASN A 80 -18.55 6.07 5.20
N ILE A 81 -19.41 6.82 5.88
CA ILE A 81 -20.86 6.57 5.92
C ILE A 81 -21.53 6.56 4.53
N ASN A 82 -21.00 7.33 3.58
CA ASN A 82 -21.60 7.47 2.26
C ASN A 82 -21.27 6.33 1.30
N GLN A 83 -20.17 5.62 1.54
CA GLN A 83 -19.67 4.59 0.63
C GLN A 83 -19.66 3.18 1.23
N ASP A 84 -19.88 3.01 2.54
CA ASP A 84 -19.81 1.70 3.19
C ASP A 84 -21.00 0.78 2.84
N GLN A 85 -22.09 1.34 2.27
CA GLN A 85 -23.27 0.58 1.82
C GLN A 85 -23.85 -0.38 2.88
N GLY A 86 -23.60 -0.10 4.16
CA GLY A 86 -24.07 -0.92 5.27
C GLY A 86 -23.23 -2.14 5.60
N ILE A 87 -21.99 -2.22 5.09
CA ILE A 87 -21.08 -3.34 5.37
C ILE A 87 -19.62 -2.90 5.41
N ALA A 88 -18.89 -3.46 6.38
CA ALA A 88 -17.43 -3.39 6.47
C ALA A 88 -16.88 -4.74 6.93
N ALA A 89 -15.58 -4.96 6.74
CA ALA A 89 -14.88 -6.14 7.22
C ALA A 89 -13.47 -5.76 7.66
N ASP A 90 -13.05 -6.29 8.78
CA ASP A 90 -11.67 -6.20 9.25
C ASP A 90 -10.93 -7.44 8.80
N LEU A 91 -9.91 -7.23 8.00
CA LEU A 91 -9.07 -8.27 7.41
C LEU A 91 -7.73 -8.26 8.11
N TYR A 92 -7.18 -9.44 8.46
CA TYR A 92 -5.79 -9.52 8.89
C TYR A 92 -4.88 -9.12 7.73
N PHE A 93 -3.97 -8.23 8.03
CA PHE A 93 -3.00 -7.75 7.07
C PHE A 93 -1.60 -7.85 7.67
N ASP A 94 -1.06 -9.07 7.68
CA ASP A 94 0.24 -9.39 8.29
C ASP A 94 1.44 -8.90 7.47
N ASN A 95 1.20 -8.37 6.27
CA ASN A 95 2.26 -7.93 5.37
C ASN A 95 2.72 -6.48 5.58
N TYR A 96 2.19 -5.80 6.61
CA TYR A 96 2.75 -4.53 7.06
C TYR A 96 3.97 -4.76 7.91
N ARG A 97 5.07 -4.20 7.46
CA ARG A 97 6.30 -4.11 8.24
C ARG A 97 6.52 -2.66 8.65
N LEU A 98 6.85 -2.41 9.90
CA LEU A 98 7.23 -1.07 10.32
C LEU A 98 8.66 -0.77 9.83
N PHE A 99 8.89 0.47 9.40
CA PHE A 99 10.19 0.89 8.89
C PHE A 99 11.35 0.69 9.89
N PRO A 100 11.19 0.95 11.20
CA PRO A 100 12.23 0.63 12.20
C PRO A 100 12.60 -0.86 12.22
N ASP A 101 11.62 -1.76 12.10
CA ASP A 101 11.86 -3.20 12.10
C ASP A 101 12.54 -3.65 10.80
N PHE A 102 12.14 -3.05 9.68
CA PHE A 102 12.81 -3.28 8.40
C PHE A 102 14.28 -2.86 8.45
N ILE A 103 14.60 -1.65 8.92
CA ILE A 103 15.98 -1.15 9.01
C ILE A 103 16.86 -2.03 9.89
N ASN A 104 16.30 -2.59 10.98
CA ASN A 104 17.04 -3.45 11.90
C ASN A 104 17.29 -4.86 11.35
N SER A 105 16.52 -5.29 10.35
CA SER A 105 16.58 -6.64 9.79
C SER A 105 16.51 -6.64 8.26
N MET A 106 17.20 -5.67 7.63
CA MET A 106 17.31 -5.57 6.19
C MET A 106 17.92 -6.85 5.57
N PRO A 107 17.50 -7.22 4.35
CA PRO A 107 18.15 -8.30 3.62
C PRO A 107 19.65 -8.07 3.51
N LYS A 108 20.45 -9.14 3.63
CA LYS A 108 21.92 -9.09 3.45
C LYS A 108 22.34 -9.02 1.99
N ASN A 109 21.46 -9.50 1.10
CA ASN A 109 21.66 -9.46 -0.36
C ASN A 109 21.14 -8.15 -0.92
N ASN A 110 21.53 -7.83 -2.15
CA ASN A 110 20.98 -6.71 -2.87
C ASN A 110 19.45 -6.84 -3.01
N PHE A 111 18.76 -5.76 -2.83
CA PHE A 111 17.29 -5.68 -2.96
C PHE A 111 16.89 -4.36 -3.61
N THR A 112 15.73 -4.37 -4.22
CA THR A 112 15.08 -3.17 -4.76
C THR A 112 13.83 -2.87 -3.97
N LEU A 113 13.60 -1.60 -3.60
CA LEU A 113 12.36 -1.09 -3.03
C LEU A 113 11.79 0.01 -3.93
N ILE A 114 10.47 0.12 -3.94
CA ILE A 114 9.78 1.26 -4.54
C ILE A 114 9.20 2.12 -3.40
N ALA A 115 9.65 3.36 -3.29
CA ALA A 115 9.10 4.35 -2.34
C ALA A 115 8.09 5.26 -3.04
N LEU A 116 6.98 5.58 -2.37
CA LEU A 116 5.88 6.32 -2.97
C LEU A 116 5.72 7.70 -2.32
N ASP A 117 5.87 8.74 -3.11
CA ASP A 117 5.77 10.14 -2.70
C ASP A 117 4.57 10.82 -3.37
N GLY A 118 3.45 10.89 -2.68
CA GLY A 118 2.26 11.59 -3.17
C GLY A 118 1.44 10.84 -4.22
N ILE A 119 1.41 9.53 -4.20
CA ILE A 119 0.56 8.73 -5.09
C ILE A 119 -0.88 8.75 -4.56
N THR A 120 -1.66 9.74 -4.97
CA THR A 120 -3.00 9.99 -4.44
C THR A 120 -4.11 9.22 -5.15
N ASN A 121 -3.85 8.71 -6.36
CA ASN A 121 -4.81 7.92 -7.11
C ASN A 121 -4.80 6.45 -6.62
N PRO A 122 -5.92 5.92 -6.06
CA PRO A 122 -5.98 4.55 -5.56
C PRO A 122 -5.84 3.49 -6.66
N GLN A 123 -6.21 3.80 -7.91
CA GLN A 123 -6.00 2.87 -9.02
C GLN A 123 -4.50 2.73 -9.33
N ASN A 124 -3.76 3.84 -9.40
CA ASN A 124 -2.31 3.81 -9.60
C ASN A 124 -1.62 3.09 -8.44
N LEU A 125 -2.00 3.38 -7.19
CA LEU A 125 -1.46 2.66 -6.03
C LEU A 125 -1.70 1.15 -6.13
N GLY A 126 -2.91 0.73 -6.48
CA GLY A 126 -3.24 -0.70 -6.66
C GLY A 126 -2.43 -1.37 -7.78
N MET A 127 -2.27 -0.69 -8.93
CA MET A 127 -1.47 -1.20 -10.04
C MET A 127 0.03 -1.26 -9.72
N ILE A 128 0.56 -0.28 -8.97
CA ILE A 128 1.94 -0.30 -8.45
C ILE A 128 2.14 -1.52 -7.55
N ILE A 129 1.24 -1.71 -6.57
CA ILE A 129 1.29 -2.85 -5.66
C ILE A 129 1.30 -4.16 -6.44
N ARG A 130 0.43 -4.30 -7.45
CA ARG A 130 0.36 -5.50 -8.30
C ARG A 130 1.67 -5.76 -9.02
N SER A 131 2.25 -4.75 -9.66
CA SER A 131 3.48 -4.88 -10.45
C SER A 131 4.67 -5.20 -9.55
N VAL A 132 4.81 -4.51 -8.41
CA VAL A 132 5.90 -4.75 -7.45
C VAL A 132 5.79 -6.15 -6.84
N THR A 133 4.58 -6.59 -6.47
CA THR A 133 4.37 -7.94 -5.93
C THR A 133 4.69 -9.05 -6.94
N ALA A 134 4.48 -8.79 -8.22
CA ALA A 134 4.78 -9.75 -9.30
C ALA A 134 6.25 -9.77 -9.72
N SER A 135 7.07 -8.84 -9.25
CA SER A 135 8.47 -8.67 -9.61
C SER A 135 9.42 -9.23 -8.54
N PRO A 136 10.74 -9.31 -8.81
CA PRO A 136 11.75 -9.63 -7.80
C PRO A 136 11.99 -8.50 -6.77
N CYS A 137 11.30 -7.38 -6.89
CA CYS A 137 11.39 -6.27 -5.96
C CYS A 137 11.00 -6.70 -4.54
N TYR A 138 11.74 -6.26 -3.54
CA TYR A 138 11.49 -6.66 -2.15
C TYR A 138 10.14 -6.16 -1.63
N GLY A 139 9.71 -4.96 -2.03
CA GLY A 139 8.45 -4.39 -1.59
C GLY A 139 8.31 -2.89 -1.81
N ILE A 140 7.36 -2.31 -1.11
CA ILE A 140 6.99 -0.90 -1.24
C ILE A 140 7.19 -0.18 0.08
N LEU A 141 7.90 0.95 0.06
CA LEU A 141 7.99 1.89 1.17
C LEU A 141 6.88 2.92 1.06
N LEU A 142 5.97 2.91 2.03
CA LEU A 142 4.73 3.69 2.02
C LEU A 142 4.66 4.61 3.23
N PRO A 143 4.76 5.94 3.05
CA PRO A 143 4.51 6.91 4.12
C PRO A 143 3.09 6.84 4.66
N ASN A 144 2.92 7.15 5.95
CA ASN A 144 1.62 7.18 6.62
C ASN A 144 0.68 8.27 6.06
N LYS A 145 1.22 9.28 5.39
CA LYS A 145 0.47 10.41 4.82
C LYS A 145 0.93 10.71 3.40
N GLY A 146 0.11 11.43 2.66
CA GLY A 146 0.43 11.91 1.30
C GLY A 146 0.02 10.96 0.18
N ASN A 147 -0.14 9.67 0.43
CA ASN A 147 -0.58 8.69 -0.56
C ASN A 147 -2.05 8.29 -0.38
N ALA A 148 -2.65 7.68 -1.40
CA ALA A 148 -3.97 7.09 -1.29
C ALA A 148 -4.01 6.07 -0.14
N ALA A 149 -5.10 6.11 0.63
CA ALA A 149 -5.33 5.09 1.64
C ALA A 149 -5.58 3.74 1.00
N LEU A 150 -5.11 2.67 1.65
CA LEU A 150 -5.47 1.31 1.25
C LEU A 150 -6.99 1.15 1.39
N SER A 151 -7.65 1.02 0.27
CA SER A 151 -9.10 1.09 0.15
C SER A 151 -9.61 -0.05 -0.74
N PRO A 152 -10.93 -0.26 -0.79
CA PRO A 152 -11.53 -1.22 -1.71
C PRO A 152 -11.11 -1.03 -3.17
N LEU A 153 -10.88 0.22 -3.60
CA LEU A 153 -10.40 0.50 -4.96
C LEU A 153 -8.96 0.03 -5.16
N VAL A 154 -8.10 0.17 -4.15
CA VAL A 154 -6.72 -0.36 -4.20
C VAL A 154 -6.73 -1.89 -4.26
N ILE A 155 -7.57 -2.55 -3.45
CA ILE A 155 -7.72 -4.02 -3.48
C ILE A 155 -8.15 -4.48 -4.88
N LYS A 156 -9.16 -3.84 -5.46
CA LYS A 156 -9.63 -4.16 -6.81
C LYS A 156 -8.55 -3.91 -7.86
N ALA A 157 -7.90 -2.76 -7.85
CA ALA A 157 -6.87 -2.40 -8.81
C ALA A 157 -5.63 -3.29 -8.71
N SER A 158 -5.29 -3.74 -7.51
CA SER A 158 -4.21 -4.71 -7.28
C SER A 158 -4.62 -6.16 -7.63
N ALA A 159 -5.88 -6.42 -8.02
CA ALA A 159 -6.41 -7.77 -8.21
C ALA A 159 -6.14 -8.69 -7.00
N GLY A 160 -6.22 -8.15 -5.77
CA GLY A 160 -5.99 -8.88 -4.52
C GLY A 160 -4.52 -9.12 -4.17
N THR A 161 -3.55 -8.75 -5.02
CA THR A 161 -2.11 -8.92 -4.70
C THR A 161 -1.66 -8.08 -3.52
N LEU A 162 -2.44 -7.06 -3.12
CA LEU A 162 -2.20 -6.29 -1.90
C LEU A 162 -1.96 -7.22 -0.69
N PHE A 163 -2.70 -8.31 -0.57
CA PHE A 163 -2.60 -9.25 0.54
C PHE A 163 -1.35 -10.15 0.49
N LYS A 164 -0.62 -10.13 -0.61
CA LYS A 164 0.65 -10.86 -0.81
C LYS A 164 1.86 -9.92 -0.89
N SER A 165 1.62 -8.60 -0.84
CA SER A 165 2.66 -7.59 -1.03
C SER A 165 3.40 -7.31 0.27
N THR A 166 4.69 -7.05 0.18
CA THR A 166 5.47 -6.52 1.30
C THR A 166 5.34 -5.00 1.33
N LEU A 167 4.56 -4.47 2.28
CA LEU A 167 4.44 -3.04 2.50
C LEU A 167 5.21 -2.63 3.75
N ILE A 168 6.12 -1.67 3.60
CA ILE A 168 6.92 -1.10 4.69
C ILE A 168 6.35 0.29 5.00
N LYS A 169 5.77 0.44 6.18
CA LYS A 169 5.22 1.73 6.64
C LYS A 169 6.30 2.59 7.29
N CYS A 170 6.39 3.83 6.87
CA CYS A 170 7.21 4.86 7.52
C CYS A 170 6.38 6.10 7.86
N ASN A 171 6.88 6.93 8.77
CA ASN A 171 6.21 8.19 9.12
C ASN A 171 6.23 9.15 7.93
N SER A 172 7.42 9.36 7.36
CA SER A 172 7.62 10.17 6.15
C SER A 172 8.85 9.66 5.38
N LEU A 173 8.99 10.06 4.11
CA LEU A 173 10.18 9.76 3.32
C LEU A 173 11.37 10.61 3.75
N GLU A 174 11.12 11.81 4.24
CA GLU A 174 12.16 12.70 4.78
C GLU A 174 12.92 12.07 5.96
N GLU A 175 12.24 11.25 6.77
CA GLU A 175 12.88 10.49 7.85
C GLU A 175 13.50 9.17 7.35
N ALA A 176 12.85 8.52 6.38
CA ALA A 176 13.24 7.19 5.94
C ALA A 176 14.46 7.21 5.00
N ILE A 177 14.52 8.14 4.04
CA ILE A 177 15.57 8.20 3.02
C ILE A 177 16.98 8.38 3.65
N PRO A 178 17.21 9.33 4.58
CA PRO A 178 18.51 9.45 5.22
C PRO A 178 18.94 8.17 5.95
N ARG A 179 18.02 7.53 6.67
CA ARG A 179 18.32 6.28 7.40
C ARG A 179 18.67 5.11 6.48
N LEU A 180 18.04 5.02 5.31
CA LEU A 180 18.39 4.04 4.27
C LEU A 180 19.78 4.31 3.72
N ARG A 181 20.08 5.56 3.41
CA ARG A 181 21.38 6.00 2.93
C ARG A 181 22.50 5.69 3.93
N ASP A 182 22.28 5.94 5.22
CA ASP A 182 23.24 5.64 6.30
C ASP A 182 23.52 4.13 6.44
N LYS A 183 22.64 3.28 5.88
CA LYS A 183 22.81 1.83 5.77
C LYS A 183 23.42 1.38 4.42
N GLY A 184 23.89 2.31 3.59
CA GLY A 184 24.49 2.00 2.30
C GLY A 184 23.50 1.69 1.18
N VAL A 185 22.21 2.03 1.35
CA VAL A 185 21.19 1.87 0.32
C VAL A 185 21.27 3.06 -0.65
N LEU A 186 21.35 2.81 -1.93
CA LEU A 186 21.22 3.83 -2.96
C LEU A 186 19.78 4.36 -2.98
N THR A 187 19.62 5.66 -3.02
CA THR A 187 18.29 6.30 -3.06
C THR A 187 18.18 7.15 -4.31
N CYS A 188 17.26 6.79 -5.20
CA CYS A 188 17.14 7.34 -6.55
C CYS A 188 15.78 8.01 -6.73
N ALA A 189 15.72 9.31 -6.84
CA ALA A 189 14.50 10.04 -7.20
C ALA A 189 14.27 9.97 -8.71
N LEU A 190 13.05 9.59 -9.14
CA LEU A 190 12.64 9.65 -10.53
C LEU A 190 12.29 11.09 -10.91
N SER A 191 12.98 11.62 -11.91
CA SER A 191 12.77 12.97 -12.42
C SER A 191 13.01 12.98 -13.94
N GLY A 192 12.13 13.63 -14.70
CA GLY A 192 12.37 13.85 -16.14
C GLY A 192 13.61 14.67 -16.42
N ALA A 193 14.06 15.49 -15.47
CA ALA A 193 15.30 16.27 -15.53
C ALA A 193 16.53 15.52 -14.95
N GLY A 194 16.39 14.24 -14.60
CA GLY A 194 17.48 13.43 -14.05
C GLY A 194 18.70 13.40 -14.99
N GLU A 195 19.89 13.41 -14.41
CA GLU A 195 21.14 13.40 -15.19
C GLU A 195 21.43 12.02 -15.78
N THR A 196 21.17 10.97 -15.01
CA THR A 196 21.50 9.58 -15.39
C THR A 196 20.26 8.85 -15.91
N SER A 197 20.41 8.20 -17.07
CA SER A 197 19.38 7.30 -17.59
C SER A 197 19.31 6.01 -16.76
N ILE A 198 18.11 5.45 -16.61
CA ILE A 198 17.92 4.16 -15.96
C ILE A 198 18.71 3.04 -16.65
N SER A 199 18.90 3.11 -17.97
CA SER A 199 19.68 2.14 -18.75
C SER A 199 21.19 2.20 -18.48
N GLU A 200 21.68 3.35 -18.00
CA GLU A 200 23.09 3.58 -17.65
C GLU A 200 23.35 3.35 -16.16
N PHE A 201 22.29 3.33 -15.35
CA PHE A 201 22.37 3.21 -13.89
C PHE A 201 22.62 1.77 -13.49
N LYS A 202 23.84 1.46 -13.04
CA LYS A 202 24.22 0.11 -12.57
C LYS A 202 23.82 -0.07 -11.12
N ILE A 203 23.12 -1.17 -10.85
CA ILE A 203 22.65 -1.54 -9.50
C ILE A 203 23.65 -2.54 -8.91
N GLU A 204 24.63 -2.04 -8.16
CA GLU A 204 25.63 -2.87 -7.48
C GLU A 204 25.37 -3.00 -5.96
N SER A 205 24.37 -2.28 -5.45
CA SER A 205 24.01 -2.19 -4.04
C SER A 205 22.49 -2.21 -3.89
N PRO A 206 21.94 -2.41 -2.68
CA PRO A 206 20.54 -2.24 -2.44
C PRO A 206 20.07 -0.85 -2.90
N VAL A 207 18.91 -0.78 -3.55
CA VAL A 207 18.40 0.46 -4.14
C VAL A 207 16.93 0.73 -3.74
N VAL A 208 16.62 1.99 -3.50
CA VAL A 208 15.26 2.50 -3.35
C VAL A 208 14.98 3.50 -4.46
N TYR A 209 14.00 3.22 -5.29
CA TYR A 209 13.48 4.14 -6.29
C TYR A 209 12.30 4.91 -5.71
N VAL A 210 12.38 6.24 -5.70
CA VAL A 210 11.31 7.12 -5.25
C VAL A 210 10.48 7.56 -6.44
N LEU A 211 9.20 7.21 -6.43
CA LEU A 211 8.20 7.60 -7.41
C LEU A 211 7.35 8.72 -6.85
N GLY A 212 7.21 9.78 -7.61
CA GLY A 212 6.42 10.94 -7.24
C GLY A 212 5.02 10.94 -7.85
N ASN A 213 4.26 11.97 -7.49
CA ASN A 213 2.95 12.27 -8.06
C ASN A 213 3.03 12.48 -9.58
N GLU A 214 1.97 12.11 -10.31
CA GLU A 214 1.90 12.19 -11.77
C GLU A 214 2.03 13.60 -12.31
N THR A 215 1.66 14.61 -11.53
CA THR A 215 1.68 16.03 -11.95
C THR A 215 2.93 16.76 -11.45
N THR A 216 3.29 16.55 -10.18
CA THR A 216 4.36 17.32 -9.52
C THR A 216 5.68 16.57 -9.42
N GLY A 217 5.69 15.27 -9.75
CA GLY A 217 6.85 14.42 -9.58
C GLY A 217 7.18 14.15 -8.11
N VAL A 218 8.42 13.78 -7.83
CA VAL A 218 8.96 13.62 -6.47
C VAL A 218 9.09 15.01 -5.83
N SER A 219 8.64 15.14 -4.58
CA SER A 219 8.74 16.41 -3.85
C SER A 219 10.20 16.87 -3.73
N LYS A 220 10.42 18.20 -3.75
CA LYS A 220 11.77 18.76 -3.64
C LYS A 220 12.46 18.36 -2.33
N SER A 221 11.71 18.29 -1.23
CA SER A 221 12.22 17.85 0.08
C SER A 221 12.80 16.44 0.02
N VAL A 222 12.09 15.50 -0.61
CA VAL A 222 12.52 14.11 -0.73
C VAL A 222 13.62 13.95 -1.80
N SER A 223 13.46 14.61 -2.96
CA SER A 223 14.46 14.53 -4.05
C SER A 223 15.84 15.01 -3.62
N ASN A 224 15.93 16.09 -2.82
CA ASN A 224 17.20 16.60 -2.31
C ASN A 224 17.90 15.68 -1.30
N LEU A 225 17.18 14.75 -0.71
CA LEU A 225 17.73 13.75 0.22
C LEU A 225 18.24 12.50 -0.50
N CYS A 226 17.82 12.28 -1.74
CA CYS A 226 18.25 11.15 -2.55
C CYS A 226 19.69 11.32 -3.03
N THR A 227 20.40 10.19 -3.18
CA THR A 227 21.79 10.17 -3.67
C THR A 227 21.87 10.40 -5.19
N HIS A 228 20.81 10.04 -5.92
CA HIS A 228 20.77 10.14 -7.38
C HIS A 228 19.42 10.67 -7.86
N GLN A 229 19.46 11.35 -9.00
CA GLN A 229 18.27 11.66 -9.78
C GLN A 229 18.36 10.94 -11.11
N ILE A 230 17.44 10.03 -11.37
CA ILE A 230 17.43 9.20 -12.56
C ILE A 230 16.23 9.50 -13.44
N LYS A 231 16.39 9.29 -14.74
CA LYS A 231 15.32 9.46 -15.74
C LYS A 231 15.08 8.19 -16.52
N ILE A 232 13.84 8.06 -16.98
CA ILE A 232 13.48 7.14 -18.06
C ILE A 232 13.48 7.97 -19.35
N PRO A 233 14.35 7.66 -20.33
CA PRO A 233 14.37 8.38 -21.61
C PRO A 233 13.03 8.22 -22.31
N MET A 234 12.45 9.34 -22.73
CA MET A 234 11.20 9.37 -23.51
C MET A 234 11.48 9.66 -24.97
N SER A 235 10.64 9.20 -25.85
CA SER A 235 10.70 9.43 -27.29
C SER A 235 9.32 9.87 -27.83
N GLY A 236 9.27 10.27 -29.09
CA GLY A 236 8.01 10.62 -29.75
C GLY A 236 7.30 11.85 -29.19
N GLY A 237 7.98 12.76 -28.49
CA GLY A 237 7.36 13.94 -27.88
C GLY A 237 6.51 13.66 -26.64
N VAL A 238 6.59 12.45 -26.07
CA VAL A 238 5.90 12.09 -24.83
C VAL A 238 6.70 12.62 -23.64
N GLU A 239 6.05 13.35 -22.72
CA GLU A 239 6.72 13.96 -21.56
C GLU A 239 6.86 12.99 -20.39
N SER A 240 5.89 12.08 -20.19
CA SER A 240 5.88 11.16 -19.05
C SER A 240 5.06 9.90 -19.33
N LEU A 241 5.27 8.88 -18.52
CA LEU A 241 4.44 7.67 -18.44
C LEU A 241 3.59 7.69 -17.18
N ASN A 242 2.49 6.93 -17.19
CA ASN A 242 1.74 6.66 -15.98
C ASN A 242 2.66 6.06 -14.90
N VAL A 243 2.55 6.54 -13.66
CA VAL A 243 3.42 6.16 -12.56
C VAL A 243 3.42 4.65 -12.27
N SER A 244 2.31 3.95 -12.51
CA SER A 244 2.24 2.50 -12.32
C SER A 244 3.04 1.74 -13.40
N VAL A 245 3.14 2.29 -14.61
CA VAL A 245 4.01 1.75 -15.67
C VAL A 245 5.47 1.97 -15.30
N VAL A 246 5.81 3.16 -14.83
CA VAL A 246 7.16 3.47 -14.32
C VAL A 246 7.54 2.51 -13.18
N ALA A 247 6.64 2.29 -12.23
CA ALA A 247 6.87 1.34 -11.14
C ALA A 247 7.16 -0.08 -11.65
N ALA A 248 6.43 -0.54 -12.69
CA ALA A 248 6.66 -1.84 -13.29
C ALA A 248 8.05 -1.93 -13.95
N LEU A 249 8.43 -0.93 -14.75
CA LEU A 249 9.74 -0.88 -15.38
C LEU A 249 10.89 -0.98 -14.35
N LEU A 250 10.79 -0.23 -13.26
CA LEU A 250 11.79 -0.23 -12.20
C LEU A 250 11.81 -1.53 -11.40
N ALA A 251 10.63 -2.05 -11.07
CA ALA A 251 10.51 -3.28 -10.29
C ALA A 251 11.04 -4.50 -11.02
N PHE A 252 10.99 -4.52 -12.35
CA PHE A 252 11.52 -5.58 -13.20
C PHE A 252 12.92 -5.28 -13.79
N ASN A 253 13.50 -4.11 -13.53
CA ASN A 253 14.79 -3.71 -14.09
C ASN A 253 15.94 -4.69 -13.77
N THR A 254 15.83 -5.44 -12.69
CA THR A 254 16.83 -6.48 -12.32
C THR A 254 16.61 -7.80 -13.04
N CYS A 255 15.56 -7.95 -13.85
CA CYS A 255 15.26 -9.16 -14.61
C CYS A 255 15.89 -9.16 -16.01
N PHE A 256 16.35 -8.01 -16.47
CA PHE A 256 16.90 -7.76 -17.79
C PHE A 256 18.29 -7.08 -17.67
#